data_a69e397e43e176c4788218daa2e3a7f0
#
_entry.id   a69e397e43e176c4788218daa2e3a7f0
#
_cell.length_a   1.000
_cell.length_b   1.000
_cell.length_c   1.000
_cell.angle_alpha   90.00
_cell.angle_beta   90.00
_cell.angle_gamma   90.00
#
_symmetry.space_group_name_H-M   'P 1'
#
loop_
_entity.id
_entity.type
_entity.pdbx_description
1 polymer ?
#
loop_
_entity_poly.entity_id
_entity_poly.type
_entity_poly.pdbx_seq_one_letter_code
_entity_poly.pdbx_strand_id
1 'polypeptide(L)'
;MLKKILSNTIVRLILAVLIGLLVGLAVNESVLKAVMIVKQITGQIIFFLVPLIILGFVAPSIARLKSNASKVLLFAFSIAYLSSVGAATFGAGVGYELIPHLHIQTASEGLKDIPPMLFNLEIPPVMSVMSALVLAVMLGLSTAWVKSEEMERLLEVFQNMVLKLVERVLMPVLPLFIAANFCVLSYEGAITKQLPIFLSVLLIVIICHYIWLTLLYVVASIYSRKNSWGVLKYYGPAYLTALGTMSSAATLGTALTCAKKSKILREEVIDVTVPLFANIHLCGSILTEVFFVLTVSQILYGSMPDFTTMFVFIILLGFFAIGAPGVPGGTVLASLGLIIAILGFDEAGTALLLTIFALQDSFGTACNVTGDGALTLITDTFDQGQTGKASTAL
;
A
#
# COMPACT_ATOMS: atom_id res chain seq x y z
N MET A 1 -29.57 5.85 -5.82
CA MET A 1 -28.35 6.68 -5.90
C MET A 1 -27.57 6.64 -4.57
N LEU A 2 -28.20 6.89 -3.42
CA LEU A 2 -27.53 6.89 -2.10
C LEU A 2 -26.86 5.55 -1.75
N LYS A 3 -27.51 4.39 -1.99
CA LYS A 3 -26.91 3.05 -1.78
C LYS A 3 -25.62 2.82 -2.59
N LYS A 4 -25.56 3.35 -3.80
CA LYS A 4 -24.37 3.21 -4.68
C LYS A 4 -23.22 4.13 -4.23
N ILE A 5 -23.55 5.30 -3.66
CA ILE A 5 -22.56 6.21 -3.09
C ILE A 5 -21.99 5.62 -1.79
N LEU A 6 -22.84 5.12 -0.89
CA LEU A 6 -22.44 4.47 0.36
C LEU A 6 -21.77 3.11 0.16
N SER A 7 -21.85 2.49 -1.02
CA SER A 7 -21.08 1.27 -1.32
C SER A 7 -19.64 1.55 -1.72
N ASN A 8 -19.29 2.80 -2.03
CA ASN A 8 -17.92 3.19 -2.36
C ASN A 8 -17.07 3.27 -1.09
N THR A 9 -15.97 2.54 -1.07
CA THR A 9 -15.05 2.48 0.09
C THR A 9 -14.49 3.84 0.45
N ILE A 10 -14.10 4.66 -0.54
CA ILE A 10 -13.58 6.03 -0.30
C ILE A 10 -14.61 6.87 0.43
N VAL A 11 -15.87 6.85 -0.04
CA VAL A 11 -16.95 7.63 0.59
C VAL A 11 -17.16 7.18 2.04
N ARG A 12 -17.12 5.87 2.32
CA ARG A 12 -17.24 5.35 3.69
C ARG A 12 -16.10 5.83 4.58
N LEU A 13 -14.86 5.83 4.08
CA LEU A 13 -13.68 6.27 4.84
C LEU A 13 -13.74 7.78 5.12
N ILE A 14 -14.08 8.59 4.10
CA ILE A 14 -14.25 10.05 4.28
C ILE A 14 -15.37 10.33 5.28
N LEU A 15 -16.51 9.65 5.16
CA LEU A 15 -17.60 9.79 6.11
C LEU A 15 -17.20 9.37 7.52
N ALA A 16 -16.42 8.29 7.67
CA ALA A 16 -15.89 7.84 8.95
C ALA A 16 -15.02 8.91 9.60
N VAL A 17 -14.13 9.54 8.84
CA VAL A 17 -13.32 10.67 9.30
C VAL A 17 -14.20 11.83 9.75
N LEU A 18 -15.12 12.29 8.88
CA LEU A 18 -16.00 13.43 9.19
C LEU A 18 -16.87 13.17 10.42
N ILE A 19 -17.45 11.97 10.51
CA ILE A 19 -18.28 11.59 11.67
C ILE A 19 -17.41 11.56 12.93
N GLY A 20 -16.23 10.94 12.87
CA GLY A 20 -15.30 10.92 13.99
C GLY A 20 -14.93 12.31 14.47
N LEU A 21 -14.57 13.22 13.55
CA LEU A 21 -14.24 14.61 13.86
C LEU A 21 -15.40 15.34 14.54
N LEU A 22 -16.60 15.27 13.95
CA LEU A 22 -17.77 15.98 14.48
C LEU A 22 -18.21 15.44 15.85
N VAL A 23 -18.20 14.12 16.01
CA VAL A 23 -18.52 13.48 17.29
C VAL A 23 -17.49 13.89 18.34
N GLY A 24 -16.19 13.86 18.02
CA GLY A 24 -15.13 14.21 18.97
C GLY A 24 -15.19 15.66 19.47
N LEU A 25 -15.67 16.60 18.65
CA LEU A 25 -15.88 18.00 19.07
C LEU A 25 -17.01 18.17 20.10
N ALA A 26 -18.02 17.28 20.08
CA ALA A 26 -19.23 17.42 20.87
C ALA A 26 -19.37 16.38 22.00
N VAL A 27 -18.51 15.36 22.02
CA VAL A 27 -18.60 14.21 22.92
C VAL A 27 -18.20 14.55 24.35
N ASN A 28 -18.94 14.00 25.32
CA ASN A 28 -18.56 14.02 26.73
C ASN A 28 -17.70 12.78 27.08
N GLU A 29 -17.10 12.77 28.29
CA GLU A 29 -16.22 11.68 28.72
C GLU A 29 -16.87 10.29 28.70
N SER A 30 -18.17 10.18 29.02
CA SER A 30 -18.86 8.88 29.05
C SER A 30 -19.00 8.29 27.64
N VAL A 31 -19.33 9.10 26.65
CA VAL A 31 -19.43 8.68 25.25
C VAL A 31 -18.03 8.44 24.69
N LEU A 32 -17.04 9.27 25.07
CA LEU A 32 -15.64 9.05 24.65
C LEU A 32 -15.11 7.68 25.11
N LYS A 33 -15.39 7.29 26.37
CA LYS A 33 -15.04 5.95 26.88
C LYS A 33 -15.65 4.83 26.04
N ALA A 34 -16.89 4.97 25.60
CA ALA A 34 -17.53 4.00 24.69
C ALA A 34 -16.83 3.96 23.32
N VAL A 35 -16.47 5.11 22.76
CA VAL A 35 -15.71 5.20 21.51
C VAL A 35 -14.34 4.57 21.64
N MET A 36 -13.65 4.77 22.77
CA MET A 36 -12.34 4.13 23.03
C MET A 36 -12.45 2.61 23.09
N ILE A 37 -13.54 2.05 23.65
CA ILE A 37 -13.78 0.60 23.62
C ILE A 37 -13.95 0.12 22.17
N VAL A 38 -14.72 0.85 21.35
CA VAL A 38 -14.89 0.53 19.91
C VAL A 38 -13.54 0.59 19.19
N LYS A 39 -12.73 1.63 19.43
CA LYS A 39 -11.36 1.75 18.89
C LYS A 39 -10.52 0.53 19.25
N GLN A 40 -10.50 0.15 20.52
CA GLN A 40 -9.72 -0.98 21.02
C GLN A 40 -10.16 -2.30 20.37
N ILE A 41 -11.47 -2.64 20.41
CA ILE A 41 -11.97 -3.89 19.83
C ILE A 41 -11.67 -3.98 18.34
N THR A 42 -11.93 -2.90 17.61
CA THR A 42 -11.67 -2.86 16.16
C THR A 42 -10.17 -2.92 15.86
N GLY A 43 -9.34 -2.26 16.63
CA GLY A 43 -7.88 -2.35 16.55
C GLY A 43 -7.37 -3.77 16.79
N GLN A 44 -7.83 -4.42 17.86
CA GLN A 44 -7.45 -5.82 18.19
C GLN A 44 -7.81 -6.80 17.04
N ILE A 45 -8.97 -6.63 16.41
CA ILE A 45 -9.36 -7.44 15.24
C ILE A 45 -8.39 -7.21 14.07
N ILE A 46 -8.03 -5.95 13.80
CA ILE A 46 -7.08 -5.62 12.72
C ILE A 46 -5.71 -6.24 13.01
N PHE A 47 -5.16 -6.00 14.20
CA PHE A 47 -3.82 -6.49 14.58
C PHE A 47 -3.75 -8.02 14.66
N PHE A 48 -4.84 -8.70 15.07
CA PHE A 48 -4.92 -10.16 15.05
C PHE A 48 -4.79 -10.74 13.62
N LEU A 49 -5.33 -10.04 12.61
CA LEU A 49 -5.26 -10.49 11.22
C LEU A 49 -3.89 -10.26 10.56
N VAL A 50 -3.06 -9.34 11.08
CA VAL A 50 -1.77 -8.96 10.45
C VAL A 50 -0.85 -10.16 10.19
N PRO A 51 -0.54 -11.07 11.15
CA PRO A 51 0.32 -12.23 10.89
C PRO A 51 -0.26 -13.19 9.84
N LEU A 52 -1.60 -13.34 9.81
CA LEU A 52 -2.28 -14.16 8.81
C LEU A 52 -2.16 -13.55 7.42
N ILE A 53 -2.28 -12.22 7.30
CA ILE A 53 -2.11 -11.49 6.05
C ILE A 53 -0.68 -11.67 5.53
N ILE A 54 0.33 -11.48 6.38
CA ILE A 54 1.73 -11.68 5.99
C ILE A 54 1.96 -13.10 5.47
N LEU A 55 1.56 -14.10 6.24
CA LEU A 55 1.74 -15.49 5.85
C LEU A 55 0.98 -15.83 4.56
N GLY A 56 -0.28 -15.37 4.46
CA GLY A 56 -1.17 -15.66 3.34
C GLY A 56 -0.79 -14.99 2.02
N PHE A 57 -0.04 -13.89 2.06
CA PHE A 57 0.35 -13.19 0.82
C PHE A 57 1.83 -13.35 0.50
N VAL A 58 2.73 -13.33 1.49
CA VAL A 58 4.18 -13.40 1.24
C VAL A 58 4.61 -14.83 0.85
N ALA A 59 4.15 -15.85 1.57
CA ALA A 59 4.58 -17.23 1.29
C ALA A 59 4.19 -17.70 -0.13
N PRO A 60 2.93 -17.55 -0.61
CA PRO A 60 2.58 -17.94 -1.97
C PRO A 60 3.31 -17.11 -3.03
N SER A 61 3.55 -15.82 -2.78
CA SER A 61 4.27 -14.96 -3.72
C SER A 61 5.71 -15.43 -3.93
N ILE A 62 6.42 -15.80 -2.86
CA ILE A 62 7.77 -16.36 -2.94
C ILE A 62 7.75 -17.76 -3.59
N ALA A 63 6.78 -18.61 -3.25
CA ALA A 63 6.65 -19.95 -3.83
C ALA A 63 6.48 -19.92 -5.36
N ARG A 64 5.78 -18.93 -5.88
CA ARG A 64 5.57 -18.72 -7.33
C ARG A 64 6.81 -18.24 -8.07
N LEU A 65 7.83 -17.75 -7.38
CA LEU A 65 9.13 -17.36 -7.98
C LEU A 65 9.90 -18.63 -8.39
N LYS A 66 9.36 -19.42 -9.33
CA LYS A 66 9.94 -20.68 -9.80
C LYS A 66 11.26 -20.44 -10.49
N SER A 67 12.22 -21.35 -10.28
CA SER A 67 13.54 -21.37 -10.92
C SER A 67 13.51 -21.45 -12.47
N ASN A 68 12.33 -21.68 -13.06
CA ASN A 68 12.11 -21.78 -14.49
C ASN A 68 11.26 -20.64 -15.06
N ALA A 69 11.09 -19.53 -14.33
CA ALA A 69 10.43 -18.34 -14.88
C ALA A 69 11.16 -17.93 -16.18
N SER A 70 10.42 -17.64 -17.25
CA SER A 70 11.03 -17.13 -18.47
C SER A 70 11.85 -15.88 -18.15
N LYS A 71 12.95 -15.63 -18.88
CA LYS A 71 13.78 -14.43 -18.67
C LYS A 71 12.94 -13.14 -18.66
N VAL A 72 11.86 -13.12 -19.41
CA VAL A 72 10.92 -11.99 -19.50
C VAL A 72 10.16 -11.79 -18.18
N LEU A 73 9.67 -12.87 -17.55
CA LEU A 73 9.00 -12.79 -16.25
C LEU A 73 9.96 -12.34 -15.16
N LEU A 74 11.17 -12.91 -15.10
CA LEU A 74 12.21 -12.51 -14.14
C LEU A 74 12.55 -11.01 -14.30
N PHE A 75 12.69 -10.55 -15.56
CA PHE A 75 12.93 -9.15 -15.86
C PHE A 75 11.76 -8.28 -15.39
N ALA A 76 10.50 -8.67 -15.67
CA ALA A 76 9.31 -7.96 -15.25
C ALA A 76 9.22 -7.84 -13.70
N PHE A 77 9.50 -8.92 -12.97
CA PHE A 77 9.58 -8.88 -11.49
C PHE A 77 10.66 -7.92 -11.01
N SER A 78 11.86 -8.00 -11.64
CA SER A 78 12.99 -7.14 -11.25
C SER A 78 12.69 -5.66 -11.43
N ILE A 79 12.11 -5.27 -12.57
CA ILE A 79 11.78 -3.85 -12.83
C ILE A 79 10.62 -3.36 -11.96
N ALA A 80 9.64 -4.20 -11.64
CA ALA A 80 8.56 -3.85 -10.71
C ALA A 80 9.11 -3.60 -9.30
N TYR A 81 10.00 -4.48 -8.81
CA TYR A 81 10.69 -4.30 -7.54
C TYR A 81 11.55 -3.03 -7.53
N LEU A 82 12.41 -2.84 -8.54
CA LEU A 82 13.28 -1.67 -8.63
C LEU A 82 12.49 -0.37 -8.73
N SER A 83 11.38 -0.35 -9.49
CA SER A 83 10.49 0.80 -9.57
C SER A 83 9.86 1.10 -8.21
N SER A 84 9.38 0.09 -7.51
CA SER A 84 8.74 0.25 -6.19
C SER A 84 9.74 0.77 -5.15
N VAL A 85 10.93 0.16 -5.05
CA VAL A 85 12.01 0.60 -4.15
C VAL A 85 12.51 2.00 -4.54
N GLY A 86 12.64 2.30 -5.83
CA GLY A 86 13.01 3.62 -6.33
C GLY A 86 12.00 4.69 -5.93
N ALA A 87 10.70 4.41 -6.07
CA ALA A 87 9.61 5.30 -5.64
C ALA A 87 9.65 5.56 -4.14
N ALA A 88 9.84 4.51 -3.33
CA ALA A 88 9.99 4.60 -1.89
C ALA A 88 11.20 5.46 -1.49
N THR A 89 12.35 5.23 -2.14
CA THR A 89 13.59 5.99 -1.89
C THR A 89 13.41 7.46 -2.28
N PHE A 90 12.76 7.74 -3.41
CA PHE A 90 12.39 9.10 -3.81
C PHE A 90 11.46 9.75 -2.78
N GLY A 91 10.41 9.04 -2.35
CA GLY A 91 9.48 9.50 -1.30
C GLY A 91 10.18 9.80 0.02
N ALA A 92 11.13 8.93 0.44
CA ALA A 92 11.95 9.15 1.61
C ALA A 92 12.82 10.40 1.49
N GLY A 93 13.53 10.58 0.35
CA GLY A 93 14.35 11.75 0.11
C GLY A 93 13.57 13.06 0.20
N VAL A 94 12.40 13.12 -0.45
CA VAL A 94 11.50 14.27 -0.37
C VAL A 94 10.96 14.44 1.05
N GLY A 95 10.64 13.35 1.75
CA GLY A 95 10.16 13.38 3.14
C GLY A 95 11.21 13.96 4.10
N TYR A 96 12.44 13.47 4.06
CA TYR A 96 13.53 14.00 4.89
C TYR A 96 13.80 15.48 4.67
N GLU A 97 13.67 15.94 3.42
CA GLU A 97 13.87 17.35 3.08
C GLU A 97 12.70 18.24 3.50
N LEU A 98 11.46 17.84 3.18
CA LEU A 98 10.31 18.73 3.33
C LEU A 98 9.63 18.66 4.70
N ILE A 99 9.58 17.49 5.36
CA ILE A 99 8.87 17.34 6.64
C ILE A 99 9.38 18.28 7.73
N PRO A 100 10.71 18.52 7.90
CA PRO A 100 11.21 19.47 8.88
C PRO A 100 10.70 20.90 8.66
N HIS A 101 10.45 21.28 7.40
CA HIS A 101 9.94 22.61 7.03
C HIS A 101 8.43 22.79 7.26
N LEU A 102 7.69 21.71 7.50
CA LEU A 102 6.26 21.79 7.79
C LEU A 102 5.94 22.29 9.21
N HIS A 103 6.97 22.61 10.03
CA HIS A 103 6.84 23.12 11.40
C HIS A 103 5.87 22.25 12.24
N ILE A 104 6.03 20.94 12.14
CA ILE A 104 5.20 19.98 12.88
C ILE A 104 5.46 20.16 14.37
N GLN A 105 4.49 20.72 15.08
CA GLN A 105 4.53 20.74 16.54
C GLN A 105 4.25 19.32 17.04
N THR A 106 5.14 18.79 17.86
CA THR A 106 4.89 17.51 18.54
C THR A 106 3.59 17.60 19.34
N ALA A 107 2.78 16.55 19.24
CA ALA A 107 1.41 16.52 19.73
C ALA A 107 1.23 16.73 21.26
N SER A 108 2.32 16.89 22.02
CA SER A 108 2.32 16.83 23.47
C SER A 108 1.90 18.11 24.23
N GLU A 109 1.86 19.29 23.59
CA GLU A 109 1.54 20.52 24.32
C GLU A 109 0.07 20.97 24.12
N GLY A 110 -0.68 21.02 25.24
CA GLY A 110 -2.01 21.61 25.31
C GLY A 110 -3.13 20.70 24.78
N LEU A 111 -2.94 19.39 24.81
CA LEU A 111 -3.98 18.41 24.55
C LEU A 111 -4.83 18.16 25.81
N LYS A 112 -6.12 17.82 25.61
CA LYS A 112 -6.96 17.35 26.71
C LYS A 112 -6.57 15.94 27.10
N ASP A 113 -6.54 15.67 28.40
CA ASP A 113 -6.28 14.33 28.91
C ASP A 113 -7.38 13.36 28.46
N ILE A 114 -6.94 12.17 28.03
CA ILE A 114 -7.86 11.08 27.70
C ILE A 114 -8.26 10.38 28.99
N PRO A 115 -9.55 10.13 29.23
CA PRO A 115 -9.98 9.38 30.41
C PRO A 115 -9.42 7.95 30.37
N PRO A 116 -9.12 7.35 31.53
CA PRO A 116 -8.61 5.98 31.60
C PRO A 116 -9.63 4.99 30.99
N MET A 117 -9.12 3.97 30.31
CA MET A 117 -9.94 2.92 29.73
C MET A 117 -10.70 2.16 30.82
N LEU A 118 -11.99 1.91 30.60
CA LEU A 118 -12.86 1.14 31.48
C LEU A 118 -12.62 -0.38 31.37
N PHE A 119 -12.12 -0.82 30.22
CA PHE A 119 -11.99 -2.23 29.88
C PHE A 119 -10.81 -2.41 28.92
N ASN A 120 -9.96 -3.37 29.17
CA ASN A 120 -8.88 -3.75 28.27
C ASN A 120 -9.11 -5.18 27.78
N LEU A 121 -9.45 -5.32 26.48
CA LEU A 121 -9.52 -6.61 25.82
C LEU A 121 -8.21 -6.85 25.08
N GLU A 122 -7.47 -7.87 25.48
CA GLU A 122 -6.27 -8.30 24.76
C GLU A 122 -6.58 -9.58 23.99
N ILE A 123 -6.54 -9.50 22.67
CA ILE A 123 -6.59 -10.65 21.77
C ILE A 123 -5.20 -10.79 21.15
N PRO A 124 -4.31 -11.59 21.77
CA PRO A 124 -2.96 -11.72 21.25
C PRO A 124 -2.99 -12.35 19.85
N PRO A 125 -2.21 -11.82 18.89
CA PRO A 125 -2.11 -12.43 17.57
C PRO A 125 -1.51 -13.84 17.69
N VAL A 126 -1.83 -14.72 16.73
CA VAL A 126 -1.39 -16.12 16.69
C VAL A 126 0.13 -16.28 16.80
N MET A 127 0.86 -15.31 16.26
CA MET A 127 2.31 -15.21 16.34
C MET A 127 2.76 -13.75 16.21
N SER A 128 4.00 -13.46 16.62
CA SER A 128 4.56 -12.15 16.37
C SER A 128 4.67 -11.88 14.86
N VAL A 129 4.64 -10.64 14.48
CA VAL A 129 4.76 -10.20 13.10
C VAL A 129 6.07 -10.67 12.47
N MET A 130 7.19 -10.54 13.19
CA MET A 130 8.49 -11.04 12.73
C MET A 130 8.51 -12.55 12.55
N SER A 131 7.86 -13.30 13.45
CA SER A 131 7.73 -14.75 13.30
C SER A 131 6.93 -15.12 12.07
N ALA A 132 5.83 -14.40 11.79
CA ALA A 132 5.02 -14.59 10.59
C ALA A 132 5.82 -14.31 9.31
N LEU A 133 6.63 -13.25 9.31
CA LEU A 133 7.47 -12.90 8.18
C LEU A 133 8.52 -13.97 7.89
N VAL A 134 9.30 -14.34 8.91
CA VAL A 134 10.33 -15.39 8.77
C VAL A 134 9.70 -16.70 8.31
N LEU A 135 8.58 -17.10 8.91
CA LEU A 135 7.84 -18.30 8.52
C LEU A 135 7.35 -18.21 7.09
N ALA A 136 6.81 -17.08 6.65
CA ALA A 136 6.35 -16.88 5.28
C ALA A 136 7.48 -17.02 4.26
N VAL A 137 8.64 -16.42 4.55
CA VAL A 137 9.82 -16.52 3.69
C VAL A 137 10.32 -17.98 3.64
N MET A 138 10.43 -18.64 4.79
CA MET A 138 10.89 -20.05 4.85
C MET A 138 9.93 -20.99 4.12
N LEU A 139 8.62 -20.85 4.32
CA LEU A 139 7.60 -21.66 3.62
C LEU A 139 7.63 -21.41 2.11
N GLY A 140 7.70 -20.15 1.69
CA GLY A 140 7.77 -19.81 0.27
C GLY A 140 9.01 -20.38 -0.40
N LEU A 141 10.20 -20.18 0.18
CA LEU A 141 11.46 -20.71 -0.34
C LEU A 141 11.49 -22.24 -0.35
N SER A 142 11.10 -22.92 0.74
CA SER A 142 11.08 -24.38 0.80
C SER A 142 10.11 -24.97 -0.21
N THR A 143 8.94 -24.37 -0.41
CA THR A 143 7.99 -24.78 -1.45
C THR A 143 8.60 -24.68 -2.84
N ALA A 144 9.31 -23.57 -3.13
CA ALA A 144 10.01 -23.36 -4.41
C ALA A 144 11.15 -24.38 -4.61
N TRP A 145 11.92 -24.73 -3.57
CA TRP A 145 13.01 -25.70 -3.64
C TRP A 145 12.54 -27.13 -3.82
N VAL A 146 11.50 -27.54 -3.10
CA VAL A 146 10.92 -28.88 -3.21
C VAL A 146 10.11 -29.04 -4.51
N LYS A 147 9.71 -27.92 -5.14
CA LYS A 147 8.85 -27.89 -6.34
C LYS A 147 7.53 -28.64 -6.15
N SER A 148 6.94 -28.55 -4.94
CA SER A 148 5.68 -29.23 -4.60
C SER A 148 4.50 -28.42 -5.15
N GLU A 149 3.83 -28.95 -6.16
CA GLU A 149 2.59 -28.36 -6.71
C GLU A 149 1.43 -28.40 -5.70
N GLU A 150 1.37 -29.43 -4.86
CA GLU A 150 0.37 -29.54 -3.81
C GLU A 150 0.53 -28.43 -2.77
N MET A 151 1.77 -28.16 -2.34
CA MET A 151 2.04 -27.10 -1.36
C MET A 151 1.80 -25.72 -1.96
N GLU A 152 2.17 -25.50 -3.21
CA GLU A 152 1.88 -24.25 -3.92
C GLU A 152 0.36 -23.99 -3.98
N ARG A 153 -0.42 -25.02 -4.33
CA ARG A 153 -1.88 -24.98 -4.35
C ARG A 153 -2.47 -24.73 -2.95
N LEU A 154 -1.92 -25.37 -1.92
CA LEU A 154 -2.36 -25.16 -0.53
C LEU A 154 -2.13 -23.68 -0.09
N LEU A 155 -0.96 -23.13 -0.40
CA LEU A 155 -0.65 -21.74 -0.12
C LEU A 155 -1.58 -20.78 -0.88
N GLU A 156 -1.97 -21.11 -2.12
CA GLU A 156 -2.94 -20.33 -2.89
C GLU A 156 -4.35 -20.38 -2.28
N VAL A 157 -4.80 -21.55 -1.84
CA VAL A 157 -6.07 -21.69 -1.13
C VAL A 157 -6.04 -20.86 0.16
N PHE A 158 -4.95 -20.94 0.93
CA PHE A 158 -4.78 -20.14 2.14
C PHE A 158 -4.79 -18.63 1.85
N GLN A 159 -4.10 -18.18 0.80
CA GLN A 159 -4.16 -16.80 0.32
C GLN A 159 -5.60 -16.35 0.06
N ASN A 160 -6.39 -17.17 -0.64
CA ASN A 160 -7.79 -16.87 -0.94
C ASN A 160 -8.66 -16.81 0.33
N MET A 161 -8.40 -17.67 1.31
CA MET A 161 -9.08 -17.62 2.62
C MET A 161 -8.77 -16.33 3.36
N VAL A 162 -7.48 -15.94 3.42
CA VAL A 162 -7.05 -14.68 4.07
C VAL A 162 -7.63 -13.48 3.33
N LEU A 163 -7.65 -13.49 2.00
CA LEU A 163 -8.29 -12.44 1.21
C LEU A 163 -9.77 -12.27 1.58
N LYS A 164 -10.49 -13.38 1.77
CA LYS A 164 -11.90 -13.30 2.22
C LYS A 164 -12.06 -12.76 3.64
N LEU A 165 -11.11 -13.04 4.55
CA LEU A 165 -11.10 -12.41 5.88
C LEU A 165 -10.86 -10.90 5.78
N VAL A 166 -9.92 -10.47 4.94
CA VAL A 166 -9.70 -9.05 4.67
C VAL A 166 -10.98 -8.39 4.13
N GLU A 167 -11.60 -8.96 3.09
CA GLU A 167 -12.80 -8.40 2.47
C GLU A 167 -14.03 -8.37 3.39
N ARG A 168 -14.24 -9.42 4.20
CA ARG A 168 -15.48 -9.60 4.97
C ARG A 168 -15.38 -9.15 6.43
N VAL A 169 -14.18 -9.10 6.99
CA VAL A 169 -13.97 -8.74 8.39
C VAL A 169 -13.23 -7.39 8.47
N LEU A 170 -12.02 -7.31 7.93
CA LEU A 170 -11.18 -6.13 8.07
C LEU A 170 -11.79 -4.91 7.38
N MET A 171 -12.20 -5.02 6.12
CA MET A 171 -12.75 -3.90 5.34
C MET A 171 -14.04 -3.28 5.93
N PRO A 172 -14.99 -4.04 6.51
CA PRO A 172 -16.11 -3.46 7.23
C PRO A 172 -15.76 -2.83 8.58
N VAL A 173 -14.73 -3.35 9.27
CA VAL A 173 -14.28 -2.86 10.58
C VAL A 173 -13.47 -1.56 10.44
N LEU A 174 -12.71 -1.42 9.37
CA LEU A 174 -11.80 -0.29 9.13
C LEU A 174 -12.47 1.10 9.26
N PRO A 175 -13.65 1.39 8.67
CA PRO A 175 -14.31 2.67 8.85
C PRO A 175 -14.69 2.99 10.31
N LEU A 176 -15.06 1.98 11.09
CA LEU A 176 -15.36 2.16 12.52
C LEU A 176 -14.09 2.49 13.31
N PHE A 177 -13.01 1.81 13.03
CA PHE A 177 -11.70 2.07 13.62
C PHE A 177 -11.22 3.49 13.30
N ILE A 178 -11.34 3.92 12.03
CA ILE A 178 -10.99 5.28 11.59
C ILE A 178 -11.86 6.32 12.30
N ALA A 179 -13.19 6.14 12.33
CA ALA A 179 -14.09 7.07 12.99
C ALA A 179 -13.75 7.21 14.48
N ALA A 180 -13.48 6.10 15.17
CA ALA A 180 -13.10 6.10 16.58
C ALA A 180 -11.77 6.82 16.83
N ASN A 181 -10.75 6.60 15.97
CA ASN A 181 -9.46 7.30 16.06
C ASN A 181 -9.63 8.81 15.87
N PHE A 182 -10.35 9.25 14.84
CA PHE A 182 -10.57 10.68 14.62
C PHE A 182 -11.44 11.33 15.70
N CYS A 183 -12.34 10.57 16.32
CA CYS A 183 -13.11 11.05 17.47
C CYS A 183 -12.18 11.34 18.66
N VAL A 184 -11.26 10.43 18.98
CA VAL A 184 -10.29 10.63 20.06
C VAL A 184 -9.37 11.81 19.74
N LEU A 185 -8.75 11.86 18.56
CA LEU A 185 -7.88 12.96 18.13
C LEU A 185 -8.59 14.33 18.14
N SER A 186 -9.88 14.35 17.80
CA SER A 186 -10.69 15.57 17.81
C SER A 186 -11.01 16.01 19.23
N TYR A 187 -11.33 15.08 20.13
CA TYR A 187 -11.56 15.36 21.55
C TYR A 187 -10.31 15.92 22.23
N GLU A 188 -9.15 15.35 21.97
CA GLU A 188 -7.86 15.84 22.46
C GLU A 188 -7.53 17.25 21.97
N GLY A 189 -8.14 17.69 20.86
CA GLY A 189 -7.80 18.93 20.20
C GLY A 189 -6.60 18.84 19.25
N ALA A 190 -6.05 17.64 19.06
CA ALA A 190 -4.90 17.39 18.17
C ALA A 190 -5.24 17.72 16.71
N ILE A 191 -6.48 17.48 16.29
CA ILE A 191 -6.88 17.57 14.89
C ILE A 191 -6.82 19.00 14.33
N THR A 192 -7.17 20.01 15.12
CA THR A 192 -7.12 21.41 14.67
C THR A 192 -5.70 21.86 14.37
N LYS A 193 -4.72 21.28 15.05
CA LYS A 193 -3.28 21.56 14.85
C LYS A 193 -2.69 20.69 13.72
N GLN A 194 -3.15 19.45 13.56
CA GLN A 194 -2.57 18.48 12.64
C GLN A 194 -3.23 18.44 11.26
N LEU A 195 -4.52 18.86 11.14
CA LEU A 195 -5.24 18.83 9.87
C LEU A 195 -4.55 19.61 8.73
N PRO A 196 -4.04 20.84 8.95
CA PRO A 196 -3.29 21.55 7.90
C PRO A 196 -2.04 20.80 7.46
N ILE A 197 -1.36 20.13 8.39
CA ILE A 197 -0.16 19.32 8.12
C ILE A 197 -0.54 18.13 7.25
N PHE A 198 -1.58 17.38 7.61
CA PHE A 198 -2.06 16.25 6.82
C PHE A 198 -2.47 16.66 5.40
N LEU A 199 -3.15 17.80 5.24
CA LEU A 199 -3.51 18.30 3.91
C LEU A 199 -2.28 18.67 3.08
N SER A 200 -1.28 19.30 3.70
CA SER A 200 -0.01 19.64 3.03
C SER A 200 0.74 18.37 2.61
N VAL A 201 0.83 17.39 3.50
CA VAL A 201 1.47 16.09 3.24
C VAL A 201 0.75 15.34 2.11
N LEU A 202 -0.59 15.30 2.13
CA LEU A 202 -1.39 14.70 1.06
C LEU A 202 -1.07 15.35 -0.30
N LEU A 203 -1.01 16.68 -0.35
CA LEU A 203 -0.70 17.40 -1.58
C LEU A 203 0.72 17.11 -2.07
N ILE A 204 1.70 17.12 -1.18
CA ILE A 204 3.11 16.81 -1.50
C ILE A 204 3.20 15.40 -2.09
N VAL A 205 2.57 14.40 -1.46
CA VAL A 205 2.59 13.01 -1.93
C VAL A 205 1.94 12.88 -3.32
N ILE A 206 0.82 13.58 -3.57
CA ILE A 206 0.19 13.59 -4.91
C ILE A 206 1.15 14.17 -5.95
N ILE A 207 1.84 15.27 -5.64
CA ILE A 207 2.86 15.84 -6.53
C ILE A 207 3.99 14.84 -6.77
N CYS A 208 4.47 14.16 -5.73
CA CYS A 208 5.49 13.12 -5.83
C CYS A 208 5.04 11.96 -6.75
N HIS A 209 3.77 11.55 -6.70
CA HIS A 209 3.23 10.54 -7.62
C HIS A 209 3.35 10.98 -9.09
N TYR A 210 2.99 12.22 -9.40
CA TYR A 210 3.10 12.71 -10.79
C TYR A 210 4.55 12.86 -11.24
N ILE A 211 5.46 13.29 -10.34
CA ILE A 211 6.90 13.33 -10.63
C ILE A 211 7.41 11.91 -10.92
N TRP A 212 7.06 10.94 -10.06
CA TRP A 212 7.48 9.55 -10.23
C TRP A 212 6.93 8.93 -11.53
N LEU A 213 5.65 9.12 -11.83
CA LEU A 213 5.07 8.69 -13.10
C LEU A 213 5.79 9.29 -14.29
N THR A 214 6.08 10.59 -14.24
CA THR A 214 6.83 11.27 -15.32
C THR A 214 8.20 10.62 -15.50
N LEU A 215 8.93 10.37 -14.42
CA LEU A 215 10.22 9.68 -14.44
C LEU A 215 10.11 8.30 -15.07
N LEU A 216 9.13 7.49 -14.65
CA LEU A 216 8.92 6.15 -15.21
C LEU A 216 8.67 6.17 -16.71
N TYR A 217 7.82 7.08 -17.19
CA TYR A 217 7.53 7.20 -18.62
C TYR A 217 8.71 7.78 -19.42
N VAL A 218 9.53 8.64 -18.83
CA VAL A 218 10.80 9.10 -19.42
C VAL A 218 11.78 7.93 -19.55
N VAL A 219 11.97 7.16 -18.48
CA VAL A 219 12.81 5.96 -18.49
C VAL A 219 12.32 4.95 -19.53
N ALA A 220 11.02 4.71 -19.60
CA ALA A 220 10.41 3.84 -20.60
C ALA A 220 10.66 4.32 -22.04
N SER A 221 10.59 5.63 -22.29
CA SER A 221 10.90 6.23 -23.60
C SER A 221 12.39 6.03 -23.97
N ILE A 222 13.28 6.31 -23.05
CA ILE A 222 14.74 6.19 -23.26
C ILE A 222 15.11 4.73 -23.56
N TYR A 223 14.63 3.80 -22.73
CA TYR A 223 14.95 2.38 -22.85
C TYR A 223 14.36 1.78 -24.13
N SER A 224 13.09 2.07 -24.44
CA SER A 224 12.39 1.51 -25.61
C SER A 224 12.74 2.20 -26.93
N ARG A 225 13.32 3.40 -26.87
CA ARG A 225 13.48 4.30 -28.04
C ARG A 225 12.15 4.60 -28.75
N LYS A 226 11.03 4.46 -28.04
CA LYS A 226 9.67 4.77 -28.49
C LYS A 226 9.11 5.92 -27.66
N ASN A 227 8.19 6.70 -28.20
CA ASN A 227 7.51 7.74 -27.44
C ASN A 227 6.47 7.12 -26.51
N SER A 228 6.77 7.06 -25.21
CA SER A 228 5.90 6.48 -24.18
C SER A 228 4.54 7.21 -24.02
N TRP A 229 4.41 8.44 -24.52
CA TRP A 229 3.12 9.13 -24.63
C TRP A 229 2.10 8.31 -25.45
N GLY A 230 2.57 7.47 -26.39
CA GLY A 230 1.74 6.50 -27.10
C GLY A 230 1.03 5.47 -26.21
N VAL A 231 1.48 5.31 -24.97
CA VAL A 231 0.82 4.49 -23.91
C VAL A 231 0.06 5.38 -22.97
N LEU A 232 0.73 6.35 -22.33
CA LEU A 232 0.20 7.18 -21.25
C LEU A 232 -1.13 7.87 -21.60
N LYS A 233 -1.26 8.42 -22.80
CA LYS A 233 -2.47 9.13 -23.24
C LYS A 233 -3.76 8.32 -23.18
N TYR A 234 -3.66 6.99 -23.14
CA TYR A 234 -4.82 6.11 -23.05
C TYR A 234 -5.16 5.70 -21.63
N TYR A 235 -4.27 5.93 -20.65
CA TYR A 235 -4.42 5.44 -19.27
C TYR A 235 -5.35 6.28 -18.39
N GLY A 236 -5.85 7.43 -18.88
CA GLY A 236 -6.80 8.27 -18.12
C GLY A 236 -7.99 7.51 -17.51
N PRO A 237 -8.73 6.68 -18.29
CA PRO A 237 -9.82 5.88 -17.71
C PRO A 237 -9.36 4.89 -16.64
N ALA A 238 -8.19 4.26 -16.77
CA ALA A 238 -7.64 3.36 -15.78
C ALA A 238 -7.25 4.12 -14.50
N TYR A 239 -6.61 5.29 -14.62
CA TYR A 239 -6.30 6.19 -13.52
C TYR A 239 -7.57 6.55 -12.71
N LEU A 240 -8.64 6.99 -13.39
CA LEU A 240 -9.91 7.35 -12.75
C LEU A 240 -10.62 6.15 -12.12
N THR A 241 -10.54 4.97 -12.75
CA THR A 241 -11.10 3.74 -12.16
C THR A 241 -10.34 3.35 -10.90
N ALA A 242 -9.01 3.43 -10.91
CA ALA A 242 -8.16 3.16 -9.74
C ALA A 242 -8.44 4.14 -8.60
N LEU A 243 -8.56 5.44 -8.91
CA LEU A 243 -9.00 6.46 -7.93
C LEU A 243 -10.34 6.08 -7.27
N GLY A 244 -11.30 5.60 -8.07
CA GLY A 244 -12.64 5.28 -7.57
C GLY A 244 -12.75 3.96 -6.84
N THR A 245 -11.87 2.99 -7.12
CA THR A 245 -11.93 1.62 -6.56
C THR A 245 -10.92 1.37 -5.46
N MET A 246 -9.82 2.13 -5.42
CA MET A 246 -8.65 1.88 -4.56
C MET A 246 -8.12 0.44 -4.71
N SER A 247 -8.31 -0.18 -5.87
CA SER A 247 -7.97 -1.58 -6.11
C SER A 247 -7.41 -1.77 -7.51
N SER A 248 -6.15 -2.18 -7.60
CA SER A 248 -5.52 -2.54 -8.88
C SER A 248 -6.23 -3.73 -9.52
N ALA A 249 -6.65 -4.72 -8.72
CA ALA A 249 -7.39 -5.89 -9.21
C ALA A 249 -8.75 -5.50 -9.83
N ALA A 250 -9.52 -4.61 -9.18
CA ALA A 250 -10.78 -4.12 -9.72
C ALA A 250 -10.60 -3.25 -10.98
N THR A 251 -9.43 -2.63 -11.14
CA THR A 251 -9.08 -1.76 -12.27
C THR A 251 -8.52 -2.54 -13.47
N LEU A 252 -8.13 -3.80 -13.28
CA LEU A 252 -7.41 -4.61 -14.28
C LEU A 252 -8.09 -4.61 -15.65
N GLY A 253 -9.40 -4.84 -15.73
CA GLY A 253 -10.14 -4.85 -17.00
C GLY A 253 -10.05 -3.52 -17.75
N THR A 254 -10.11 -2.40 -17.02
CA THR A 254 -9.95 -1.06 -17.61
C THR A 254 -8.51 -0.82 -18.04
N ALA A 255 -7.51 -1.24 -17.24
CA ALA A 255 -6.10 -1.11 -17.59
C ALA A 255 -5.72 -1.90 -18.84
N LEU A 256 -6.19 -3.16 -18.97
CA LEU A 256 -6.04 -3.96 -20.19
C LEU A 256 -6.64 -3.26 -21.41
N THR A 257 -7.86 -2.74 -21.27
CA THR A 257 -8.53 -2.00 -22.35
C THR A 257 -7.75 -0.75 -22.76
N CYS A 258 -7.16 -0.04 -21.78
CA CYS A 258 -6.33 1.14 -22.04
C CYS A 258 -5.02 0.76 -22.73
N ALA A 259 -4.33 -0.29 -22.27
CA ALA A 259 -3.08 -0.76 -22.85
C ALA A 259 -3.26 -1.23 -24.30
N LYS A 260 -4.34 -1.99 -24.61
CA LYS A 260 -4.67 -2.47 -25.96
C LYS A 260 -5.00 -1.37 -26.97
N LYS A 261 -5.34 -0.16 -26.53
CA LYS A 261 -5.47 0.99 -27.42
C LYS A 261 -4.12 1.53 -27.91
N SER A 262 -3.04 1.19 -27.24
CA SER A 262 -1.71 1.61 -27.63
C SER A 262 -1.21 0.80 -28.83
N LYS A 263 -0.86 1.49 -29.91
CA LYS A 263 -0.32 0.85 -31.13
C LYS A 263 1.16 0.47 -31.01
N ILE A 264 1.83 0.82 -29.91
CA ILE A 264 3.26 0.58 -29.72
C ILE A 264 3.55 -0.62 -28.82
N LEU A 265 2.52 -1.20 -28.19
CA LEU A 265 2.59 -2.40 -27.35
C LEU A 265 2.01 -3.59 -28.11
N ARG A 266 2.62 -4.76 -27.97
CA ARG A 266 2.11 -6.04 -28.51
C ARG A 266 1.05 -6.62 -27.56
N GLU A 267 -0.05 -7.13 -28.13
CA GLU A 267 -1.16 -7.69 -27.32
C GLU A 267 -0.72 -8.85 -26.44
N GLU A 268 0.11 -9.75 -26.96
CA GLU A 268 0.66 -10.89 -26.23
C GLU A 268 1.44 -10.48 -24.98
N VAL A 269 2.16 -9.35 -25.03
CA VAL A 269 2.88 -8.81 -23.87
C VAL A 269 1.92 -8.13 -22.90
N ILE A 270 0.93 -7.37 -23.41
CA ILE A 270 -0.11 -6.73 -22.58
C ILE A 270 -0.84 -7.77 -21.74
N ASP A 271 -1.28 -8.89 -22.37
CA ASP A 271 -2.09 -9.92 -21.73
C ASP A 271 -1.35 -10.63 -20.58
N VAL A 272 -0.01 -10.61 -20.59
CA VAL A 272 0.83 -11.17 -19.52
C VAL A 272 1.24 -10.10 -18.51
N THR A 273 1.73 -8.95 -18.98
CA THR A 273 2.40 -7.98 -18.10
C THR A 273 1.44 -7.11 -17.32
N VAL A 274 0.32 -6.67 -17.91
CA VAL A 274 -0.65 -5.82 -17.20
C VAL A 274 -1.29 -6.55 -16.02
N PRO A 275 -1.76 -7.82 -16.15
CA PRO A 275 -2.21 -8.58 -14.97
C PRO A 275 -1.11 -8.85 -13.96
N LEU A 276 0.12 -9.07 -14.42
CA LEU A 276 1.27 -9.29 -13.53
C LEU A 276 1.55 -8.03 -12.70
N PHE A 277 1.76 -6.88 -13.35
CA PHE A 277 2.10 -5.62 -12.68
C PHE A 277 0.99 -5.12 -11.77
N ALA A 278 -0.27 -5.31 -12.12
CA ALA A 278 -1.40 -4.98 -11.24
C ALA A 278 -1.34 -5.67 -9.86
N ASN A 279 -0.57 -6.76 -9.72
CA ASN A 279 -0.39 -7.49 -8.48
C ASN A 279 0.97 -7.27 -7.80
N ILE A 280 2.01 -6.85 -8.53
CA ILE A 280 3.38 -6.81 -7.98
C ILE A 280 4.03 -5.42 -8.03
N HIS A 281 3.43 -4.46 -8.74
CA HIS A 281 3.99 -3.12 -8.90
C HIS A 281 3.14 -2.09 -8.14
N LEU A 282 3.63 -1.69 -6.97
CA LEU A 282 2.90 -0.81 -6.04
C LEU A 282 3.67 0.49 -5.75
N CYS A 283 4.33 1.06 -6.77
CA CYS A 283 5.23 2.21 -6.63
C CYS A 283 4.59 3.43 -5.96
N GLY A 284 3.35 3.76 -6.28
CA GLY A 284 2.64 4.90 -5.69
C GLY A 284 2.23 4.63 -4.24
N SER A 285 1.70 3.43 -3.95
CA SER A 285 1.31 3.06 -2.59
C SER A 285 2.52 3.02 -1.64
N ILE A 286 3.66 2.47 -2.08
CA ILE A 286 4.88 2.41 -1.26
C ILE A 286 5.49 3.80 -1.07
N LEU A 287 5.50 4.65 -2.09
CA LEU A 287 5.93 6.05 -1.97
C LEU A 287 5.09 6.76 -0.91
N THR A 288 3.77 6.62 -0.96
CA THR A 288 2.84 7.16 0.03
C THR A 288 3.16 6.65 1.43
N GLU A 289 3.34 5.35 1.57
CA GLU A 289 3.58 4.69 2.86
C GLU A 289 4.86 5.19 3.52
N VAL A 290 5.95 5.25 2.77
CA VAL A 290 7.24 5.74 3.27
C VAL A 290 7.15 7.20 3.71
N PHE A 291 6.51 8.06 2.91
CA PHE A 291 6.33 9.45 3.27
C PHE A 291 5.49 9.61 4.54
N PHE A 292 4.42 8.81 4.67
CA PHE A 292 3.55 8.84 5.85
C PHE A 292 4.21 8.28 7.10
N VAL A 293 5.02 7.24 6.98
CA VAL A 293 5.84 6.73 8.08
C VAL A 293 6.73 7.82 8.63
N LEU A 294 7.45 8.57 7.79
CA LEU A 294 8.28 9.70 8.21
C LEU A 294 7.44 10.79 8.89
N THR A 295 6.28 11.11 8.30
CA THR A 295 5.37 12.12 8.84
C THR A 295 4.82 11.74 10.22
N VAL A 296 4.32 10.50 10.36
CA VAL A 296 3.78 10.00 11.63
C VAL A 296 4.86 9.91 12.68
N SER A 297 6.06 9.47 12.31
CA SER A 297 7.22 9.44 13.23
C SER A 297 7.52 10.84 13.76
N GLN A 298 7.56 11.85 12.89
CA GLN A 298 7.80 13.23 13.31
C GLN A 298 6.69 13.77 14.20
N ILE A 299 5.43 13.45 13.92
CA ILE A 299 4.27 13.93 14.70
C ILE A 299 4.24 13.30 16.10
N LEU A 300 4.38 11.99 16.20
CA LEU A 300 4.15 11.26 17.45
C LEU A 300 5.41 11.07 18.29
N TYR A 301 6.54 10.82 17.63
CA TYR A 301 7.79 10.51 18.34
C TYR A 301 8.80 11.67 18.31
N GLY A 302 8.48 12.78 17.63
CA GLY A 302 9.31 13.98 17.56
C GLY A 302 10.58 13.85 16.71
N SER A 303 10.80 12.68 16.10
CA SER A 303 11.96 12.42 15.23
C SER A 303 11.60 11.43 14.14
N MET A 304 12.19 11.62 12.97
CA MET A 304 12.11 10.64 11.88
C MET A 304 13.10 9.49 12.13
N PRO A 305 12.82 8.25 11.65
CA PRO A 305 13.78 7.16 11.63
C PRO A 305 15.09 7.60 10.96
N ASP A 306 16.22 7.07 11.39
CA ASP A 306 17.49 7.33 10.72
C ASP A 306 17.52 6.72 9.32
N PHE A 307 18.44 7.24 8.48
CA PHE A 307 18.52 6.83 7.08
C PHE A 307 18.79 5.32 6.90
N THR A 308 19.60 4.70 7.78
CA THR A 308 19.94 3.29 7.68
C THR A 308 18.71 2.42 7.97
N THR A 309 17.99 2.72 9.04
CA THR A 309 16.75 2.03 9.40
C THR A 309 15.70 2.17 8.31
N MET A 310 15.54 3.40 7.76
CA MET A 310 14.61 3.64 6.66
C MET A 310 15.02 2.91 5.38
N PHE A 311 16.31 2.83 5.06
CA PHE A 311 16.80 2.10 3.90
C PHE A 311 16.49 0.60 4.00
N VAL A 312 16.76 -0.02 5.16
CA VAL A 312 16.39 -1.42 5.42
C VAL A 312 14.88 -1.62 5.29
N PHE A 313 14.09 -0.72 5.87
CA PHE A 313 12.63 -0.75 5.74
C PHE A 313 12.18 -0.70 4.28
N ILE A 314 12.72 0.22 3.46
CA ILE A 314 12.36 0.38 2.04
C ILE A 314 12.68 -0.88 1.23
N ILE A 315 13.85 -1.49 1.42
CA ILE A 315 14.26 -2.71 0.71
C ILE A 315 13.29 -3.85 1.02
N LEU A 316 12.96 -4.04 2.29
CA LEU A 316 12.01 -5.08 2.71
C LEU A 316 10.58 -4.77 2.27
N LEU A 317 10.14 -3.51 2.36
CA LEU A 317 8.84 -3.06 1.88
C LEU A 317 8.63 -3.39 0.41
N GLY A 318 9.66 -3.25 -0.43
CA GLY A 318 9.62 -3.66 -1.83
C GLY A 318 9.26 -5.13 -2.03
N PHE A 319 9.80 -6.03 -1.19
CA PHE A 319 9.42 -7.45 -1.22
C PHE A 319 7.99 -7.70 -0.74
N PHE A 320 7.56 -7.00 0.30
CA PHE A 320 6.20 -7.10 0.82
C PHE A 320 5.16 -6.63 -0.19
N ALA A 321 5.50 -5.59 -0.96
CA ALA A 321 4.64 -5.07 -2.01
C ALA A 321 4.31 -6.12 -3.09
N ILE A 322 5.28 -6.99 -3.44
CA ILE A 322 5.04 -8.08 -4.39
C ILE A 322 3.96 -9.05 -3.88
N GLY A 323 3.85 -9.20 -2.54
CA GLY A 323 2.86 -10.05 -1.89
C GLY A 323 1.60 -9.34 -1.43
N ALA A 324 1.54 -8.01 -1.53
CA ALA A 324 0.42 -7.26 -1.01
C ALA A 324 -0.87 -7.53 -1.81
N PRO A 325 -2.03 -7.65 -1.13
CA PRO A 325 -3.28 -7.83 -1.84
C PRO A 325 -3.67 -6.56 -2.59
N GLY A 326 -4.18 -6.70 -3.83
CA GLY A 326 -4.65 -5.59 -4.67
C GLY A 326 -6.00 -5.00 -4.21
N VAL A 327 -6.21 -4.86 -2.90
CA VAL A 327 -7.41 -4.31 -2.25
C VAL A 327 -7.08 -2.99 -1.55
N PRO A 328 -8.08 -2.15 -1.22
CA PRO A 328 -7.85 -0.91 -0.50
C PRO A 328 -7.04 -1.11 0.79
N GLY A 329 -5.98 -0.31 0.98
CA GLY A 329 -5.09 -0.42 2.14
C GLY A 329 -4.15 -1.63 2.12
N GLY A 330 -4.18 -2.45 1.06
CA GLY A 330 -3.46 -3.74 1.01
C GLY A 330 -1.96 -3.62 1.26
N THR A 331 -1.32 -2.58 0.76
CA THR A 331 0.12 -2.35 0.94
C THR A 331 0.48 -2.13 2.40
N VAL A 332 -0.13 -1.14 3.06
CA VAL A 332 0.15 -0.81 4.46
C VAL A 332 -0.25 -1.95 5.41
N LEU A 333 -1.32 -2.69 5.08
CA LEU A 333 -1.71 -3.87 5.86
C LEU A 333 -0.67 -5.00 5.75
N ALA A 334 -0.14 -5.24 4.56
CA ALA A 334 0.90 -6.24 4.36
C ALA A 334 2.21 -5.86 5.05
N SER A 335 2.56 -4.58 5.10
CA SER A 335 3.80 -4.06 5.67
C SER A 335 3.70 -3.67 7.15
N LEU A 336 2.50 -3.69 7.76
CA LEU A 336 2.28 -3.24 9.13
C LEU A 336 3.25 -3.88 10.13
N GLY A 337 3.59 -5.13 9.87
CA GLY A 337 4.57 -5.83 10.63
C GLY A 337 5.99 -5.31 10.52
N LEU A 338 6.40 -4.86 9.35
CA LEU A 338 7.70 -4.20 9.18
C LEU A 338 7.74 -2.87 9.92
N ILE A 339 6.63 -2.13 9.86
CA ILE A 339 6.48 -0.83 10.52
C ILE A 339 6.66 -0.99 12.03
N ILE A 340 6.00 -1.99 12.63
CA ILE A 340 6.12 -2.29 14.06
C ILE A 340 7.54 -2.79 14.40
N ALA A 341 8.06 -3.75 13.64
CA ALA A 341 9.28 -4.46 14.00
C ALA A 341 10.57 -3.66 13.73
N ILE A 342 10.60 -2.87 12.65
CA ILE A 342 11.79 -2.13 12.23
C ILE A 342 11.74 -0.67 12.69
N LEU A 343 10.56 -0.05 12.60
CA LEU A 343 10.41 1.36 12.91
C LEU A 343 9.91 1.61 14.34
N GLY A 344 9.52 0.55 15.07
CA GLY A 344 9.13 0.63 16.47
C GLY A 344 7.77 1.32 16.70
N PHE A 345 6.89 1.34 15.70
CA PHE A 345 5.57 1.96 15.86
C PHE A 345 4.74 1.21 16.90
N ASP A 346 4.14 1.96 17.79
CA ASP A 346 3.14 1.48 18.74
C ASP A 346 1.72 1.45 18.12
N GLU A 347 0.71 1.14 18.92
CA GLU A 347 -0.69 1.14 18.48
C GLU A 347 -1.16 2.51 17.98
N ALA A 348 -0.71 3.59 18.63
CA ALA A 348 -1.10 4.96 18.24
C ALA A 348 -0.51 5.33 16.87
N GLY A 349 0.77 5.03 16.67
CA GLY A 349 1.46 5.25 15.39
C GLY A 349 0.87 4.45 14.26
N THR A 350 0.63 3.15 14.47
CA THR A 350 0.02 2.28 13.47
C THR A 350 -1.43 2.67 13.15
N ALA A 351 -2.21 3.06 14.16
CA ALA A 351 -3.57 3.53 13.98
C ALA A 351 -3.64 4.83 13.15
N LEU A 352 -2.77 5.79 13.47
CA LEU A 352 -2.68 7.04 12.73
C LEU A 352 -2.24 6.79 11.28
N LEU A 353 -1.20 5.97 11.08
CA LEU A 353 -0.70 5.62 9.75
C LEU A 353 -1.78 4.96 8.89
N LEU A 354 -2.47 3.92 9.40
CA LEU A 354 -3.58 3.27 8.69
C LEU A 354 -4.66 4.27 8.29
N THR A 355 -4.95 5.20 9.17
CA THR A 355 -6.00 6.20 8.96
C THR A 355 -5.64 7.18 7.84
N ILE A 356 -4.44 7.79 7.88
CA ILE A 356 -4.01 8.73 6.83
C ILE A 356 -3.76 8.02 5.50
N PHE A 357 -3.22 6.80 5.54
CA PHE A 357 -3.00 6.00 4.35
C PHE A 357 -4.32 5.68 3.63
N ALA A 358 -5.36 5.30 4.37
CA ALA A 358 -6.67 5.01 3.81
C ALA A 358 -7.29 6.20 3.04
N LEU A 359 -6.95 7.44 3.40
CA LEU A 359 -7.40 8.65 2.69
C LEU A 359 -6.67 8.87 1.37
N GLN A 360 -5.41 8.43 1.28
CA GLN A 360 -4.52 8.68 0.16
C GLN A 360 -4.41 7.49 -0.81
N ASP A 361 -4.79 6.30 -0.39
CA ASP A 361 -4.60 5.04 -1.13
C ASP A 361 -5.19 5.08 -2.55
N SER A 362 -6.24 5.86 -2.77
CA SER A 362 -6.81 6.09 -4.10
C SER A 362 -5.80 6.66 -5.10
N PHE A 363 -5.00 7.63 -4.69
CA PHE A 363 -3.98 8.24 -5.54
C PHE A 363 -2.76 7.33 -5.73
N GLY A 364 -2.35 6.62 -4.66
CA GLY A 364 -1.30 5.60 -4.73
C GLY A 364 -1.65 4.50 -5.72
N THR A 365 -2.86 3.96 -5.63
CA THR A 365 -3.36 2.94 -6.55
C THR A 365 -3.45 3.44 -8.00
N ALA A 366 -3.90 4.69 -8.20
CA ALA A 366 -3.94 5.28 -9.53
C ALA A 366 -2.52 5.45 -10.13
N CYS A 367 -1.53 5.80 -9.29
CA CYS A 367 -0.13 5.85 -9.68
C CYS A 367 0.39 4.45 -10.05
N ASN A 368 0.10 3.41 -9.24
CA ASN A 368 0.50 2.02 -9.52
C ASN A 368 0.03 1.60 -10.91
N VAL A 369 -1.29 1.62 -11.12
CA VAL A 369 -1.93 1.17 -12.37
C VAL A 369 -1.43 1.95 -13.60
N THR A 370 -1.20 3.26 -13.45
CA THR A 370 -0.69 4.06 -14.55
C THR A 370 0.77 3.75 -14.84
N GLY A 371 1.58 3.53 -13.81
CA GLY A 371 2.97 3.10 -13.91
C GLY A 371 3.14 1.75 -14.60
N ASP A 372 2.16 0.83 -14.46
CA ASP A 372 2.16 -0.48 -15.13
C ASP A 372 2.29 -0.35 -16.66
N GLY A 373 1.71 0.71 -17.25
CA GLY A 373 1.85 0.99 -18.67
C GLY A 373 3.29 1.27 -19.10
N ALA A 374 4.05 1.97 -18.27
CA ALA A 374 5.47 2.24 -18.54
C ALA A 374 6.30 0.96 -18.44
N LEU A 375 6.07 0.15 -17.39
CA LEU A 375 6.78 -1.14 -17.21
C LEU A 375 6.42 -2.14 -18.30
N THR A 376 5.16 -2.15 -18.78
CA THR A 376 4.75 -2.96 -19.94
C THR A 376 5.55 -2.58 -21.18
N LEU A 377 5.78 -1.28 -21.46
CA LEU A 377 6.58 -0.83 -22.60
C LEU A 377 8.05 -1.25 -22.48
N ILE A 378 8.62 -1.17 -21.27
CA ILE A 378 9.99 -1.62 -21.00
C ILE A 378 10.10 -3.13 -21.23
N THR A 379 9.15 -3.92 -20.71
CA THR A 379 9.15 -5.38 -20.85
C THR A 379 8.93 -5.81 -22.30
N ASP A 380 8.04 -5.14 -23.05
CA ASP A 380 7.81 -5.40 -24.47
C ASP A 380 9.10 -5.22 -25.28
N THR A 381 9.85 -4.18 -24.97
CA THR A 381 11.13 -3.91 -25.64
C THR A 381 12.19 -4.95 -25.29
N PHE A 382 12.28 -5.36 -24.03
CA PHE A 382 13.18 -6.43 -23.58
C PHE A 382 12.89 -7.75 -24.30
N ASP A 383 11.62 -8.14 -24.39
CA ASP A 383 11.19 -9.37 -25.08
C ASP A 383 11.52 -9.35 -26.57
N GLN A 384 11.32 -8.21 -27.26
CA GLN A 384 11.74 -8.05 -28.66
C GLN A 384 13.25 -8.27 -28.84
N GLY A 385 14.08 -7.78 -27.91
CA GLY A 385 15.52 -7.98 -27.92
C GLY A 385 15.93 -9.45 -27.71
N GLN A 386 15.16 -10.25 -26.99
CA GLN A 386 15.41 -11.69 -26.79
C GLN A 386 14.99 -12.50 -28.01
N THR A 387 13.82 -12.23 -28.59
CA THR A 387 13.31 -12.93 -29.79
C THR A 387 14.14 -12.63 -31.02
N GLY A 388 14.64 -11.39 -31.20
CA GLY A 388 15.55 -11.01 -32.28
C GLY A 388 16.92 -11.74 -32.19
N LYS A 389 17.45 -11.94 -30.99
CA LYS A 389 18.70 -12.70 -30.79
C LYS A 389 18.55 -14.20 -31.06
N ALA A 390 17.39 -14.78 -30.75
CA ALA A 390 17.08 -16.18 -31.06
C ALA A 390 17.00 -16.44 -32.58
N SER A 391 16.46 -15.49 -33.34
CA SER A 391 16.36 -15.59 -34.80
C SER A 391 17.69 -15.39 -35.54
N THR A 392 18.70 -14.77 -34.92
CA THR A 392 20.05 -14.61 -35.50
C THR A 392 21.04 -15.70 -35.11
N ALA A 393 20.66 -16.62 -34.23
CA ALA A 393 21.49 -17.75 -33.74
C ALA A 393 21.11 -19.09 -34.42
N LEU A 394 20.13 -19.10 -35.32
CA LEU A 394 19.77 -20.20 -36.23
C LEU A 394 20.25 -19.90 -37.65
#